data_3321ea22fd49ab73c426934e2d9a11de
#
_entry.id   3321ea22fd49ab73c426934e2d9a11de
#
_cell.length_a   1.000
_cell.length_b   1.000
_cell.length_c   1.000
_cell.angle_alpha   90.00
_cell.angle_beta   90.00
_cell.angle_gamma   90.00
#
_symmetry.space_group_name_H-M   'P 1'
#
loop_
_entity.id
_entity.type
_entity.pdbx_description
1 polymer ?
#
loop_
_entity_poly.entity_id
_entity_poly.type
_entity_poly.pdbx_seq_one_letter_code
_entity_poly.pdbx_strand_id
1 'polypeptide(L)'
;MDPGNKTSVEQDSHSVAGSRVPTNRYLIFLSIALTGLALDLFTKSWIFSKLWPPTLDKPQYLWLWEGHIGLQVSLNEGAVFGIGQGMVVWFTLLSLLAVVGILYWLFILGEARDLWLTVALGAITAGIFGNLYDRVGMHGLLWPWTTKEHHLGDPVYAVRDWILLQWNNHLRWPNFNLADSFLVCGAALLLVHAYVLKRNRQGKKDAEQRQASLS
;
A
#
# COMPACT_ATOMS: atom_id res chain seq x y z
N MET A 1 59.62 40.00 25.94
CA MET A 1 59.26 38.55 26.06
C MET A 1 57.75 38.47 26.26
N ASP A 2 57.06 38.24 25.15
CA ASP A 2 55.61 38.10 25.13
C ASP A 2 55.26 36.65 24.97
N PRO A 3 54.50 36.03 25.88
CA PRO A 3 54.06 34.61 25.72
C PRO A 3 52.69 34.59 25.06
N GLY A 4 52.77 34.06 23.88
CA GLY A 4 51.74 33.70 22.93
C GLY A 4 50.36 33.35 23.46
N ASN A 5 49.41 34.05 22.86
CA ASN A 5 48.01 33.75 22.85
C ASN A 5 47.75 32.50 21.97
N LYS A 6 47.58 31.34 22.58
CA LYS A 6 47.04 30.14 21.95
C LYS A 6 45.53 30.25 21.95
N THR A 7 44.98 30.77 20.88
CA THR A 7 43.58 30.57 20.52
C THR A 7 43.35 29.09 20.22
N SER A 8 42.77 28.39 21.20
CA SER A 8 42.19 27.08 21.04
C SER A 8 40.97 27.23 20.12
N VAL A 9 41.12 26.88 18.86
CA VAL A 9 40.01 26.62 17.93
C VAL A 9 39.38 25.33 18.45
N GLU A 10 38.36 25.49 19.29
CA GLU A 10 37.42 24.41 19.58
C GLU A 10 36.71 24.08 18.28
N GLN A 11 37.19 23.01 17.64
CA GLN A 11 36.45 22.33 16.59
C GLN A 11 35.18 21.77 17.23
N ASP A 12 34.09 22.54 17.13
CA ASP A 12 32.74 22.01 17.28
C ASP A 12 32.54 20.92 16.20
N SER A 13 32.99 19.74 16.52
CA SER A 13 32.55 18.51 15.84
C SER A 13 31.10 18.29 16.23
N HIS A 14 30.18 19.00 15.54
CA HIS A 14 28.79 18.59 15.48
C HIS A 14 28.77 17.19 14.87
N SER A 15 28.93 16.20 15.74
CA SER A 15 28.58 14.83 15.42
C SER A 15 27.09 14.83 15.10
N VAL A 16 26.78 14.80 13.82
CA VAL A 16 25.46 14.39 13.32
C VAL A 16 25.31 12.92 13.69
N ALA A 17 25.14 12.66 14.98
CA ALA A 17 24.69 11.37 15.48
C ALA A 17 23.31 11.16 14.86
N GLY A 18 23.23 10.41 13.77
CA GLY A 18 21.99 10.04 13.11
C GLY A 18 21.05 9.46 14.17
N SER A 19 20.10 10.26 14.67
CA SER A 19 19.19 9.83 15.71
C SER A 19 18.45 8.59 15.23
N ARG A 20 18.56 7.51 16.00
CA ARG A 20 17.97 6.19 15.66
C ARG A 20 16.46 6.34 15.45
N VAL A 21 15.90 5.51 14.55
CA VAL A 21 14.44 5.42 14.40
C VAL A 21 13.82 5.03 15.74
N PRO A 22 12.81 5.78 16.23
CA PRO A 22 12.15 5.45 17.49
C PRO A 22 11.52 4.05 17.44
N THR A 23 11.66 3.25 18.48
CA THR A 23 11.16 1.86 18.52
C THR A 23 9.67 1.75 18.25
N ASN A 24 8.87 2.74 18.71
CA ASN A 24 7.43 2.76 18.46
C ASN A 24 7.07 2.82 16.96
N ARG A 25 7.96 3.30 16.08
CA ARG A 25 7.72 3.32 14.63
C ARG A 25 7.68 1.93 14.02
N TYR A 26 8.54 1.03 14.50
CA TYR A 26 8.48 -0.38 14.11
C TYR A 26 7.14 -1.01 14.51
N LEU A 27 6.68 -0.74 15.74
CA LEU A 27 5.40 -1.26 16.23
C LEU A 27 4.22 -0.71 15.44
N ILE A 28 4.20 0.60 15.16
CA ILE A 28 3.13 1.24 14.37
C ILE A 28 3.10 0.65 12.96
N PHE A 29 4.24 0.59 12.29
CA PHE A 29 4.34 0.01 10.94
C PHE A 29 3.84 -1.44 10.91
N LEU A 30 4.36 -2.29 11.80
CA LEU A 30 3.97 -3.70 11.86
C LEU A 30 2.50 -3.88 12.22
N SER A 31 1.97 -3.10 13.16
CA SER A 31 0.55 -3.18 13.54
C SER A 31 -0.35 -2.84 12.36
N ILE A 32 -0.05 -1.78 11.60
CA ILE A 32 -0.83 -1.39 10.43
C ILE A 32 -0.71 -2.45 9.33
N ALA A 33 0.51 -2.87 9.01
CA ALA A 33 0.76 -3.85 7.95
C ALA A 33 0.08 -5.20 8.26
N LEU A 34 0.22 -5.72 9.48
CA LEU A 34 -0.35 -7.02 9.87
C LEU A 34 -1.86 -6.96 10.03
N THR A 35 -2.40 -5.89 10.64
CA THR A 35 -3.86 -5.74 10.78
C THR A 35 -4.52 -5.57 9.42
N GLY A 36 -3.96 -4.72 8.55
CA GLY A 36 -4.49 -4.53 7.20
C GLY A 36 -4.44 -5.81 6.37
N LEU A 37 -3.32 -6.54 6.42
CA LEU A 37 -3.19 -7.86 5.80
C LEU A 37 -4.24 -8.85 6.32
N ALA A 38 -4.38 -8.95 7.64
CA ALA A 38 -5.34 -9.87 8.26
C ALA A 38 -6.79 -9.54 7.85
N LEU A 39 -7.16 -8.26 7.81
CA LEU A 39 -8.48 -7.81 7.36
C LEU A 39 -8.73 -8.14 5.88
N ASP A 40 -7.73 -7.89 5.01
CA ASP A 40 -7.86 -8.23 3.59
C ASP A 40 -8.05 -9.73 3.38
N LEU A 41 -7.19 -10.57 3.97
CA LEU A 41 -7.27 -12.02 3.82
C LEU A 41 -8.56 -12.59 4.45
N PHE A 42 -8.99 -12.06 5.59
CA PHE A 42 -10.24 -12.48 6.23
C PHE A 42 -11.45 -12.16 5.34
N THR A 43 -11.55 -10.93 4.85
CA THR A 43 -12.70 -10.51 4.01
C THR A 43 -12.72 -11.27 2.68
N LYS A 44 -11.59 -11.43 2.01
CA LYS A 44 -11.47 -12.26 0.82
C LYS A 44 -11.92 -13.70 1.07
N SER A 45 -11.42 -14.32 2.12
CA SER A 45 -11.77 -15.70 2.45
C SER A 45 -13.25 -15.84 2.81
N TRP A 46 -13.80 -14.90 3.59
CA TRP A 46 -15.20 -14.90 3.97
C TRP A 46 -16.13 -14.74 2.76
N ILE A 47 -15.88 -13.75 1.88
CA ILE A 47 -16.72 -13.51 0.71
C ILE A 47 -16.62 -14.68 -0.29
N PHE A 48 -15.39 -15.14 -0.57
CA PHE A 48 -15.18 -16.26 -1.49
C PHE A 48 -15.79 -17.57 -0.97
N SER A 49 -15.80 -17.83 0.34
CA SER A 49 -16.50 -19.00 0.89
C SER A 49 -18.02 -18.99 0.65
N LYS A 50 -18.62 -17.80 0.46
CA LYS A 50 -20.06 -17.64 0.22
C LYS A 50 -20.42 -17.65 -1.26
N LEU A 51 -19.60 -17.02 -2.10
CA LEU A 51 -19.94 -16.72 -3.49
C LEU A 51 -19.15 -17.54 -4.51
N TRP A 52 -18.02 -18.14 -4.12
CA TRP A 52 -17.20 -18.95 -5.03
C TRP A 52 -17.57 -20.45 -4.98
N PRO A 53 -17.53 -21.21 -6.08
CA PRO A 53 -17.53 -20.70 -7.45
C PRO A 53 -18.88 -20.06 -7.80
N PRO A 54 -18.94 -19.10 -8.74
CA PRO A 54 -20.20 -18.57 -9.23
C PRO A 54 -20.93 -19.68 -10.00
N THR A 55 -22.11 -20.07 -9.51
CA THR A 55 -22.97 -21.11 -10.08
C THR A 55 -24.38 -20.57 -10.21
N LEU A 56 -25.25 -21.29 -10.95
CA LEU A 56 -26.67 -20.90 -11.11
C LEU A 56 -27.41 -20.93 -9.76
N ASP A 57 -26.95 -21.76 -8.81
CA ASP A 57 -27.58 -21.90 -7.50
C ASP A 57 -27.13 -20.87 -6.47
N LYS A 58 -26.12 -20.06 -6.80
CA LYS A 58 -25.60 -18.99 -5.93
C LYS A 58 -25.92 -17.63 -6.51
N PRO A 59 -26.26 -16.63 -5.67
CA PRO A 59 -26.45 -15.28 -6.15
C PRO A 59 -25.14 -14.76 -6.75
N GLN A 60 -25.21 -14.15 -7.94
CA GLN A 60 -24.02 -13.53 -8.56
C GLN A 60 -23.56 -12.28 -7.84
N TYR A 61 -24.49 -11.64 -7.11
CA TYR A 61 -24.26 -10.42 -6.35
C TYR A 61 -24.95 -10.53 -4.99
N LEU A 62 -24.32 -9.99 -3.96
CA LEU A 62 -24.96 -9.66 -2.70
C LEU A 62 -24.99 -8.14 -2.59
N TRP A 63 -26.15 -7.55 -2.83
CA TRP A 63 -26.31 -6.11 -2.75
C TRP A 63 -26.35 -5.64 -1.31
N LEU A 64 -25.51 -4.64 -0.97
CA LEU A 64 -25.56 -3.86 0.26
C LEU A 64 -26.42 -2.61 0.06
N TRP A 65 -26.36 -2.04 -1.13
CA TRP A 65 -27.24 -1.00 -1.65
C TRP A 65 -27.54 -1.35 -3.10
N GLU A 66 -28.76 -1.75 -3.35
CA GLU A 66 -29.20 -2.31 -4.63
C GLU A 66 -28.84 -1.42 -5.81
N GLY A 67 -28.19 -2.00 -6.80
CA GLY A 67 -27.72 -1.32 -7.99
C GLY A 67 -26.52 -0.38 -7.83
N HIS A 68 -25.97 -0.22 -6.61
CA HIS A 68 -24.88 0.70 -6.35
C HIS A 68 -23.68 0.07 -5.65
N ILE A 69 -23.89 -0.59 -4.53
CA ILE A 69 -22.81 -1.20 -3.73
C ILE A 69 -23.15 -2.66 -3.48
N GLY A 70 -22.24 -3.55 -3.86
CA GLY A 70 -22.45 -4.97 -3.69
C GLY A 70 -21.17 -5.75 -3.46
N LEU A 71 -21.34 -7.03 -3.27
CA LEU A 71 -20.28 -8.02 -3.17
C LEU A 71 -20.37 -8.95 -4.38
N GLN A 72 -19.29 -9.11 -5.11
CA GLN A 72 -19.21 -9.99 -6.26
C GLN A 72 -17.80 -10.56 -6.38
N VAL A 73 -17.65 -11.87 -6.44
CA VAL A 73 -16.34 -12.50 -6.63
C VAL A 73 -15.84 -12.31 -8.06
N SER A 74 -14.60 -11.92 -8.19
CA SER A 74 -13.87 -11.79 -9.43
C SER A 74 -12.41 -12.19 -9.20
N LEU A 75 -11.81 -12.86 -10.19
CA LEU A 75 -10.39 -13.19 -10.19
C LEU A 75 -9.64 -12.25 -11.14
N ASN A 76 -8.59 -11.63 -10.64
CA ASN A 76 -7.80 -10.63 -11.36
C ASN A 76 -6.37 -11.13 -11.52
N GLU A 77 -6.01 -11.57 -12.73
CA GLU A 77 -4.67 -12.05 -13.08
C GLU A 77 -3.72 -10.93 -13.50
N GLY A 78 -4.23 -9.70 -13.62
CA GLY A 78 -3.46 -8.53 -14.02
C GLY A 78 -3.28 -7.50 -12.89
N ALA A 79 -3.10 -6.26 -13.34
CA ALA A 79 -3.19 -5.06 -12.51
C ALA A 79 -4.60 -4.46 -12.60
N VAL A 80 -4.75 -3.23 -12.10
CA VAL A 80 -6.00 -2.47 -12.19
C VAL A 80 -6.48 -2.41 -13.65
N PHE A 81 -7.77 -2.62 -13.87
CA PHE A 81 -8.42 -2.70 -15.20
C PHE A 81 -7.96 -3.88 -16.08
N GLY A 82 -7.39 -4.96 -15.50
CA GLY A 82 -6.97 -6.14 -16.24
C GLY A 82 -5.74 -5.94 -17.12
N ILE A 83 -4.99 -4.85 -16.91
CA ILE A 83 -3.73 -4.61 -17.63
C ILE A 83 -2.70 -5.65 -17.19
N GLY A 84 -2.00 -6.28 -18.16
CA GLY A 84 -0.94 -7.26 -17.88
C GLY A 84 -1.48 -8.63 -17.42
N GLN A 85 -2.63 -9.09 -17.91
CA GLN A 85 -3.09 -10.45 -17.66
C GLN A 85 -2.02 -11.47 -18.03
N GLY A 86 -1.87 -12.51 -17.20
CA GLY A 86 -0.80 -13.51 -17.37
C GLY A 86 0.59 -13.07 -16.87
N MET A 87 0.78 -11.82 -16.45
CA MET A 87 2.06 -11.31 -15.93
C MET A 87 2.22 -11.47 -14.42
N VAL A 88 1.60 -12.48 -13.82
CA VAL A 88 1.59 -12.72 -12.37
C VAL A 88 2.99 -12.75 -11.76
N VAL A 89 3.95 -13.39 -12.44
CA VAL A 89 5.35 -13.47 -11.98
C VAL A 89 5.98 -12.08 -11.86
N TRP A 90 5.76 -11.21 -12.84
CA TRP A 90 6.30 -9.84 -12.81
C TRP A 90 5.68 -9.00 -11.69
N PHE A 91 4.35 -9.10 -11.49
CA PHE A 91 3.69 -8.43 -10.37
C PHE A 91 4.17 -8.95 -9.02
N THR A 92 4.44 -10.25 -8.90
CA THR A 92 5.02 -10.86 -7.71
C THR A 92 6.42 -10.30 -7.41
N LEU A 93 7.30 -10.28 -8.41
CA LEU A 93 8.65 -9.75 -8.27
C LEU A 93 8.66 -8.25 -7.91
N LEU A 94 7.83 -7.45 -8.59
CA LEU A 94 7.69 -6.02 -8.27
C LEU A 94 7.14 -5.79 -6.87
N SER A 95 6.20 -6.61 -6.41
CA SER A 95 5.66 -6.55 -5.05
C SER A 95 6.75 -6.81 -4.01
N LEU A 96 7.57 -7.84 -4.21
CA LEU A 96 8.70 -8.15 -3.31
C LEU A 96 9.73 -7.02 -3.30
N LEU A 97 10.10 -6.51 -4.48
CA LEU A 97 11.05 -5.40 -4.59
C LEU A 97 10.52 -4.14 -3.90
N ALA A 98 9.22 -3.84 -4.04
CA ALA A 98 8.60 -2.70 -3.37
C ALA A 98 8.67 -2.83 -1.85
N VAL A 99 8.37 -4.00 -1.28
CA VAL A 99 8.48 -4.23 0.17
C VAL A 99 9.90 -4.05 0.65
N VAL A 100 10.88 -4.63 -0.04
CA VAL A 100 12.30 -4.47 0.31
C VAL A 100 12.70 -3.00 0.26
N GLY A 101 12.29 -2.27 -0.78
CA GLY A 101 12.54 -0.84 -0.91
C GLY A 101 11.90 -0.02 0.22
N ILE A 102 10.66 -0.32 0.60
CA ILE A 102 9.95 0.34 1.71
C ILE A 102 10.70 0.13 3.03
N LEU A 103 11.06 -1.13 3.35
CA LEU A 103 11.75 -1.45 4.59
C LEU A 103 13.13 -0.79 4.65
N TYR A 104 13.88 -0.83 3.55
CA TYR A 104 15.17 -0.16 3.44
C TYR A 104 15.04 1.35 3.65
N TRP A 105 14.11 1.99 2.94
CA TRP A 105 13.90 3.43 3.04
C TRP A 105 13.47 3.85 4.44
N LEU A 106 12.46 3.18 5.02
CA LEU A 106 11.96 3.54 6.34
C LEU A 106 13.00 3.31 7.45
N PHE A 107 13.61 2.13 7.47
CA PHE A 107 14.34 1.69 8.67
C PHE A 107 15.86 1.76 8.53
N ILE A 108 16.40 1.57 7.32
CA ILE A 108 17.85 1.68 7.11
C ILE A 108 18.24 3.14 6.86
N LEU A 109 17.51 3.86 6.00
CA LEU A 109 17.75 5.28 5.78
C LEU A 109 17.15 6.16 6.88
N GLY A 110 16.31 5.60 7.77
CA GLY A 110 15.81 6.27 8.97
C GLY A 110 14.60 7.18 8.74
N GLU A 111 13.95 7.11 7.59
CA GLU A 111 12.79 7.94 7.25
C GLU A 111 11.53 7.60 8.07
N ALA A 112 11.51 6.46 8.77
CA ALA A 112 10.44 6.12 9.72
C ALA A 112 10.35 7.06 10.94
N ARG A 113 11.26 8.02 11.09
CA ARG A 113 11.11 9.13 12.05
C ARG A 113 9.85 9.94 11.76
N ASP A 114 9.51 10.08 10.49
CA ASP A 114 8.25 10.68 10.07
C ASP A 114 7.10 9.68 10.26
N LEU A 115 6.14 10.07 11.12
CA LEU A 115 4.98 9.23 11.40
C LEU A 115 4.06 9.06 10.19
N TRP A 116 3.89 10.12 9.38
CA TRP A 116 3.06 10.05 8.18
C TRP A 116 3.57 9.04 7.17
N LEU A 117 4.90 9.05 6.94
CA LEU A 117 5.54 8.05 6.08
C LEU A 117 5.39 6.64 6.65
N THR A 118 5.56 6.47 7.95
CA THR A 118 5.42 5.17 8.63
C THR A 118 4.00 4.61 8.47
N VAL A 119 2.98 5.44 8.68
CA VAL A 119 1.56 5.04 8.55
C VAL A 119 1.21 4.75 7.09
N ALA A 120 1.55 5.64 6.17
CA ALA A 120 1.24 5.49 4.76
C ALA A 120 1.90 4.25 4.15
N LEU A 121 3.19 4.04 4.43
CA LEU A 121 3.93 2.89 3.90
C LEU A 121 3.56 1.58 4.63
N GLY A 122 3.11 1.64 5.88
CA GLY A 122 2.50 0.49 6.56
C GLY A 122 1.22 0.03 5.87
N ALA A 123 0.33 0.96 5.49
CA ALA A 123 -0.89 0.66 4.74
C ALA A 123 -0.57 0.10 3.34
N ILE A 124 0.38 0.72 2.61
CA ILE A 124 0.83 0.22 1.30
C ILE A 124 1.37 -1.20 1.44
N THR A 125 2.16 -1.47 2.46
CA THR A 125 2.73 -2.81 2.72
C THR A 125 1.64 -3.85 2.98
N ALA A 126 0.58 -3.51 3.73
CA ALA A 126 -0.58 -4.36 3.92
C ALA A 126 -1.23 -4.74 2.59
N GLY A 127 -1.46 -3.76 1.71
CA GLY A 127 -2.03 -3.97 0.39
C GLY A 127 -1.14 -4.81 -0.52
N ILE A 128 0.18 -4.56 -0.51
CA ILE A 128 1.14 -5.36 -1.28
C ILE A 128 1.07 -6.84 -0.85
N PHE A 129 1.15 -7.12 0.44
CA PHE A 129 1.13 -8.50 0.94
C PHE A 129 -0.21 -9.20 0.73
N GLY A 130 -1.34 -8.49 0.87
CA GLY A 130 -2.66 -9.04 0.60
C GLY A 130 -2.82 -9.52 -0.84
N ASN A 131 -2.40 -8.72 -1.80
CA ASN A 131 -2.44 -9.09 -3.21
C ASN A 131 -1.32 -10.06 -3.62
N LEU A 132 -0.16 -10.02 -2.95
CA LEU A 132 0.91 -10.98 -3.16
C LEU A 132 0.52 -12.39 -2.70
N TYR A 133 -0.12 -12.52 -1.53
CA TYR A 133 -0.64 -13.78 -1.02
C TYR A 133 -1.53 -14.50 -2.05
N ASP A 134 -2.39 -13.74 -2.71
CA ASP A 134 -3.28 -14.27 -3.74
C ASP A 134 -2.52 -14.67 -5.00
N ARG A 135 -1.60 -13.84 -5.48
CA ARG A 135 -0.82 -14.09 -6.69
C ARG A 135 0.08 -15.33 -6.61
N VAL A 136 0.54 -15.68 -5.42
CA VAL A 136 1.32 -16.91 -5.23
C VAL A 136 0.43 -18.13 -4.95
N GLY A 137 -0.91 -18.00 -5.02
CA GLY A 137 -1.86 -19.09 -4.89
C GLY A 137 -2.05 -19.61 -3.46
N MET A 138 -1.62 -18.87 -2.43
CA MET A 138 -1.72 -19.33 -1.02
C MET A 138 -3.16 -19.50 -0.52
N HIS A 139 -4.14 -18.96 -1.23
CA HIS A 139 -5.56 -19.15 -0.92
C HIS A 139 -6.09 -20.54 -1.30
N GLY A 140 -5.36 -21.32 -2.12
CA GLY A 140 -5.69 -22.71 -2.46
C GLY A 140 -6.91 -22.89 -3.36
N LEU A 141 -7.41 -21.85 -4.03
CA LEU A 141 -8.53 -22.00 -4.97
C LEU A 141 -8.07 -22.74 -6.23
N LEU A 142 -9.00 -23.50 -6.80
CA LEU A 142 -8.82 -24.19 -8.07
C LEU A 142 -9.82 -23.64 -9.10
N TRP A 143 -9.45 -23.65 -10.38
CA TRP A 143 -10.36 -23.30 -11.46
C TRP A 143 -11.52 -24.28 -11.53
N PRO A 144 -12.78 -23.85 -11.40
CA PRO A 144 -13.93 -24.73 -11.35
C PRO A 144 -14.49 -25.09 -12.72
N TRP A 145 -13.87 -24.59 -13.80
CA TRP A 145 -14.19 -24.89 -15.21
C TRP A 145 -12.97 -24.74 -16.08
N THR A 146 -13.04 -25.30 -17.27
CA THR A 146 -12.02 -25.09 -18.32
C THR A 146 -12.32 -23.82 -19.11
N THR A 147 -11.30 -22.99 -19.32
CA THR A 147 -11.29 -21.81 -20.21
C THR A 147 -10.28 -22.05 -21.34
N LYS A 148 -9.95 -21.01 -22.11
CA LYS A 148 -8.85 -21.10 -23.09
C LYS A 148 -7.48 -21.14 -22.43
N GLU A 149 -7.37 -20.51 -21.26
CA GLU A 149 -6.12 -20.28 -20.53
C GLU A 149 -5.91 -21.27 -19.38
N HIS A 150 -6.99 -21.88 -18.85
CA HIS A 150 -6.96 -22.72 -17.65
C HIS A 150 -7.77 -23.98 -17.84
N HIS A 151 -7.35 -25.06 -17.17
CA HIS A 151 -8.10 -26.32 -17.10
C HIS A 151 -8.81 -26.46 -15.76
N LEU A 152 -9.88 -27.24 -15.75
CA LEU A 152 -10.57 -27.64 -14.52
C LEU A 152 -9.57 -28.23 -13.51
N GLY A 153 -9.51 -27.67 -12.31
CA GLY A 153 -8.62 -28.13 -11.24
C GLY A 153 -7.23 -27.50 -11.24
N ASP A 154 -6.90 -26.65 -12.21
CA ASP A 154 -5.64 -25.87 -12.18
C ASP A 154 -5.63 -24.92 -10.96
N PRO A 155 -4.47 -24.69 -10.32
CA PRO A 155 -4.34 -23.69 -9.26
C PRO A 155 -4.64 -22.28 -9.77
N VAL A 156 -5.35 -21.49 -8.96
CA VAL A 156 -5.63 -20.09 -9.26
C VAL A 156 -4.49 -19.22 -8.73
N TYR A 157 -3.83 -18.48 -9.62
CA TYR A 157 -2.80 -17.48 -9.33
C TYR A 157 -3.31 -16.07 -9.65
N ALA A 158 -4.44 -15.69 -9.04
CA ALA A 158 -5.14 -14.45 -9.32
C ALA A 158 -5.57 -13.76 -8.04
N VAL A 159 -5.60 -12.43 -8.05
CA VAL A 159 -6.08 -11.63 -6.93
C VAL A 159 -7.59 -11.79 -6.80
N ARG A 160 -8.06 -12.02 -5.57
CA ARG A 160 -9.47 -12.16 -5.21
C ARG A 160 -10.10 -10.79 -4.98
N ASP A 161 -10.81 -10.28 -6.00
CA ASP A 161 -11.56 -9.04 -5.93
C ASP A 161 -13.01 -9.32 -5.57
N TRP A 162 -13.63 -8.44 -4.74
CA TRP A 162 -14.96 -8.72 -4.25
C TRP A 162 -15.84 -7.49 -3.98
N ILE A 163 -15.30 -6.27 -4.00
CA ILE A 163 -16.06 -5.03 -3.83
C ILE A 163 -16.56 -4.61 -5.19
N LEU A 164 -17.88 -4.50 -5.31
CA LEU A 164 -18.57 -4.02 -6.51
C LEU A 164 -19.12 -2.63 -6.25
N LEU A 165 -18.70 -1.66 -7.07
CA LEU A 165 -19.29 -0.33 -7.12
C LEU A 165 -19.89 -0.08 -8.50
N GLN A 166 -21.14 0.40 -8.53
CA GLN A 166 -21.88 0.67 -9.75
C GLN A 166 -22.69 1.96 -9.58
N TRP A 167 -22.70 2.82 -10.57
CA TRP A 167 -23.53 4.04 -10.55
C TRP A 167 -24.85 3.88 -11.30
N ASN A 168 -24.80 3.07 -12.37
CA ASN A 168 -25.94 2.70 -13.18
C ASN A 168 -25.57 1.47 -14.03
N ASN A 169 -26.49 0.98 -14.86
CA ASN A 169 -26.27 -0.21 -15.69
C ASN A 169 -25.10 -0.09 -16.70
N HIS A 170 -24.58 1.12 -16.93
CA HIS A 170 -23.51 1.38 -17.90
C HIS A 170 -22.19 1.81 -17.25
N LEU A 171 -22.23 2.32 -16.02
CA LEU A 171 -21.04 2.81 -15.31
C LEU A 171 -20.76 1.98 -14.07
N ARG A 172 -19.85 1.05 -14.23
CA ARG A 172 -19.38 0.15 -13.19
C ARG A 172 -17.88 0.30 -12.99
N TRP A 173 -17.47 0.45 -11.74
CA TRP A 173 -16.05 0.40 -11.38
C TRP A 173 -15.56 -1.04 -11.42
N PRO A 174 -14.33 -1.34 -11.90
CA PRO A 174 -13.75 -2.67 -11.78
C PRO A 174 -13.82 -3.17 -10.34
N ASN A 175 -14.08 -4.47 -10.15
CA ASN A 175 -14.04 -5.04 -8.82
C ASN A 175 -12.66 -4.84 -8.21
N PHE A 176 -12.61 -4.64 -6.90
CA PHE A 176 -11.40 -4.45 -6.12
C PHE A 176 -11.56 -5.07 -4.73
N ASN A 177 -10.54 -4.96 -3.88
CA ASN A 177 -10.51 -5.55 -2.55
C ASN A 177 -9.96 -4.56 -1.50
N LEU A 178 -9.83 -4.98 -0.24
CA LEU A 178 -9.27 -4.11 0.81
C LEU A 178 -7.78 -3.82 0.60
N ALA A 179 -7.00 -4.76 0.05
CA ALA A 179 -5.59 -4.51 -0.26
C ALA A 179 -5.43 -3.35 -1.24
N ASP A 180 -6.27 -3.27 -2.29
CA ASP A 180 -6.28 -2.14 -3.22
C ASP A 180 -6.66 -0.83 -2.53
N SER A 181 -7.65 -0.89 -1.62
CA SER A 181 -8.03 0.27 -0.80
C SER A 181 -6.86 0.77 0.06
N PHE A 182 -6.10 -0.13 0.69
CA PHE A 182 -4.90 0.23 1.46
C PHE A 182 -3.81 0.84 0.57
N LEU A 183 -3.59 0.32 -0.64
CA LEU A 183 -2.65 0.90 -1.60
C LEU A 183 -3.04 2.33 -1.98
N VAL A 184 -4.30 2.54 -2.33
CA VAL A 184 -4.82 3.86 -2.74
C VAL A 184 -4.79 4.85 -1.57
N CYS A 185 -5.27 4.45 -0.38
CA CYS A 185 -5.26 5.31 0.80
C CYS A 185 -3.83 5.66 1.23
N GLY A 186 -2.92 4.70 1.23
CA GLY A 186 -1.51 4.92 1.55
C GLY A 186 -0.85 5.87 0.55
N ALA A 187 -1.08 5.70 -0.75
CA ALA A 187 -0.58 6.60 -1.78
C ALA A 187 -1.17 8.03 -1.64
N ALA A 188 -2.46 8.15 -1.34
CA ALA A 188 -3.10 9.43 -1.07
C ALA A 188 -2.48 10.14 0.14
N LEU A 189 -2.21 9.40 1.23
CA LEU A 189 -1.51 9.94 2.40
C LEU A 189 -0.11 10.46 2.06
N LEU A 190 0.65 9.75 1.21
CA LEU A 190 1.96 10.23 0.74
C LEU A 190 1.86 11.52 -0.06
N LEU A 191 0.87 11.63 -0.94
CA LEU A 191 0.64 12.84 -1.74
C LEU A 191 0.27 14.03 -0.85
N VAL A 192 -0.64 13.84 0.10
CA VAL A 192 -1.03 14.87 1.08
C VAL A 192 0.18 15.32 1.90
N HIS A 193 0.97 14.36 2.40
CA HIS A 193 2.17 14.65 3.17
C HIS A 193 3.19 15.47 2.36
N ALA A 194 3.47 15.06 1.13
CA ALA A 194 4.38 15.79 0.23
C ALA A 194 3.89 17.23 -0.05
N TYR A 195 2.58 17.40 -0.24
CA TYR A 195 1.97 18.71 -0.44
C TYR A 195 2.13 19.62 0.78
N VAL A 196 1.84 19.09 1.98
CA VAL A 196 1.98 19.83 3.25
C VAL A 196 3.43 20.26 3.49
N LEU A 197 4.39 19.36 3.26
CA LEU A 197 5.81 19.67 3.39
C LEU A 197 6.24 20.78 2.42
N LYS A 198 5.81 20.71 1.16
CA LYS A 198 6.11 21.73 0.16
C LYS A 198 5.56 23.10 0.56
N ARG A 199 4.31 23.14 1.02
CA ARG A 199 3.65 24.38 1.47
C ARG A 199 4.38 25.01 2.67
N ASN A 200 4.78 24.20 3.65
CA ASN A 200 5.50 24.69 4.83
C ASN A 200 6.88 25.25 4.49
N ARG A 201 7.60 24.61 3.54
CA ARG A 201 8.90 25.10 3.05
C ARG A 201 8.75 26.43 2.31
N GLN A 202 7.70 26.59 1.50
CA GLN A 202 7.45 27.84 0.80
C GLN A 202 7.12 28.96 1.77
N GLY A 203 6.24 28.74 2.76
CA GLY A 203 5.91 29.75 3.76
C GLY A 203 7.11 30.22 4.58
N LYS A 204 8.06 29.34 4.90
CA LYS A 204 9.33 29.73 5.55
C LYS A 204 10.17 30.64 4.68
N LYS A 205 10.35 30.30 3.38
CA LYS A 205 11.12 31.13 2.45
C LYS A 205 10.51 32.51 2.28
N ASP A 206 9.19 32.60 2.17
CA ASP A 206 8.49 33.87 2.02
C ASP A 206 8.62 34.74 3.29
N ALA A 207 8.62 34.12 4.47
CA ALA A 207 8.85 34.82 5.74
C ALA A 207 10.29 35.34 5.87
N GLU A 208 11.29 34.55 5.51
CA GLU A 208 12.71 34.93 5.50
C GLU A 208 12.97 36.10 4.53
N GLN A 209 12.39 36.05 3.32
CA GLN A 209 12.49 37.11 2.34
C GLN A 209 11.87 38.43 2.83
N ARG A 210 10.73 38.38 3.51
CA ARG A 210 10.09 39.55 4.11
C ARG A 210 10.95 40.18 5.20
N GLN A 211 11.56 39.36 6.06
CA GLN A 211 12.46 39.87 7.09
C GLN A 211 13.69 40.52 6.49
N ALA A 212 14.30 39.94 5.48
CA ALA A 212 15.48 40.53 4.78
C ALA A 212 15.17 41.85 4.04
N SER A 213 13.91 42.05 3.64
CA SER A 213 13.49 43.31 2.98
C SER A 213 13.17 44.46 3.96
N LEU A 214 13.10 44.17 5.26
CA LEU A 214 12.81 45.16 6.31
C LEU A 214 14.05 45.57 7.12
N SER A 215 15.17 44.88 6.93
CA SER A 215 16.49 45.18 7.48
C SER A 215 17.33 46.02 6.53
#